data_19a6d260f27995fb7a0b5636609b31e3
#
_entry.id   19a6d260f27995fb7a0b5636609b31e3
#
_cell.length_a   1.000
_cell.length_b   1.000
_cell.length_c   1.000
_cell.angle_alpha   90.00
_cell.angle_beta   90.00
_cell.angle_gamma   90.00
#
_symmetry.space_group_name_H-M   'P 1'
#
loop_
_entity.id
_entity.type
_entity.pdbx_description
1 polymer ?
#
loop_
_entity_poly.entity_id
_entity_poly.type
_entity_poly.pdbx_seq_one_letter_code
_entity_poly.pdbx_strand_id
1 'polypeptide(L)'
;MNRLKLYLLALTALAVCSAKADEGMWLLQLMQQQHSIDMMKKQGLKLEAQDLYNPNGVSLKDAVGIFGGGCTGEIISPEGLILTNHHCGYASIQQHSSVEHDYLTDGFWATSRDKELPTPGLKFTFIERIEDITDIVNLRIAAKEITESESFSSTFLNKLAKELFEKSDLKGKKGIVPQALPFYAGNKFYMFYKIGRASCRE
;
A
#
# COMPACT_ATOMS: atom_id res chain seq x y z
N MET A 1 35.45 21.33 -37.24
CA MET A 1 34.22 20.69 -36.72
C MET A 1 33.03 21.25 -37.51
N ASN A 2 32.24 20.38 -38.14
CA ASN A 2 31.20 20.80 -39.08
C ASN A 2 30.10 21.55 -38.32
N ARG A 3 29.64 22.70 -38.78
CA ARG A 3 28.59 23.51 -38.13
C ARG A 3 27.35 22.69 -37.77
N LEU A 4 27.03 21.71 -38.63
CA LEU A 4 25.94 20.75 -38.37
C LEU A 4 26.15 19.92 -37.11
N LYS A 5 27.39 19.46 -36.85
CA LYS A 5 27.72 18.70 -35.61
C LYS A 5 27.62 19.59 -34.37
N LEU A 6 27.94 20.87 -34.49
CA LEU A 6 27.81 21.83 -33.40
C LEU A 6 26.33 22.11 -33.05
N TYR A 7 25.47 22.22 -34.05
CA TYR A 7 24.02 22.41 -33.85
C TYR A 7 23.39 21.11 -33.25
N LEU A 8 23.78 19.95 -33.70
CA LEU A 8 23.32 18.67 -33.10
C LEU A 8 23.76 18.54 -31.64
N LEU A 9 25.01 18.91 -31.33
CA LEU A 9 25.51 18.87 -29.93
C LEU A 9 24.79 19.89 -29.05
N ALA A 10 24.50 21.07 -29.55
CA ALA A 10 23.72 22.10 -28.84
C ALA A 10 22.26 21.67 -28.62
N LEU A 11 21.64 21.01 -29.61
CA LEU A 11 20.28 20.49 -29.51
C LEU A 11 20.18 19.32 -28.52
N THR A 12 21.16 18.42 -28.51
CA THR A 12 21.22 17.34 -27.51
C THR A 12 21.49 17.87 -26.10
N ALA A 13 22.36 18.87 -25.94
CA ALA A 13 22.61 19.52 -24.65
C ALA A 13 21.39 20.24 -24.10
N LEU A 14 20.57 20.89 -24.96
CA LEU A 14 19.32 21.51 -24.57
C LEU A 14 18.22 20.48 -24.21
N ALA A 15 18.20 19.31 -24.85
CA ALA A 15 17.22 18.25 -24.54
C ALA A 15 17.48 17.56 -23.20
N VAL A 16 18.73 17.58 -22.70
CA VAL A 16 19.11 16.92 -21.43
C VAL A 16 18.81 17.79 -20.20
N CYS A 17 18.58 19.10 -20.39
CA CYS A 17 18.45 20.04 -19.26
C CYS A 17 17.07 20.12 -18.59
N SER A 18 16.10 19.28 -18.95
CA SER A 18 14.72 19.48 -18.44
C SER A 18 14.03 18.27 -17.84
N ALA A 19 14.69 17.12 -17.74
CA ALA A 19 14.11 15.96 -17.08
C ALA A 19 14.30 16.06 -15.56
N LYS A 20 13.47 16.87 -14.88
CA LYS A 20 13.31 16.74 -13.43
C LYS A 20 12.32 15.61 -13.19
N ALA A 21 12.80 14.52 -12.63
CA ALA A 21 11.91 13.51 -12.08
C ALA A 21 11.38 14.02 -10.74
N ASP A 22 10.07 13.98 -10.56
CA ASP A 22 9.47 14.24 -9.27
C ASP A 22 9.79 13.09 -8.32
N GLU A 23 10.01 13.39 -7.05
CA GLU A 23 10.15 12.37 -6.01
C GLU A 23 8.83 11.60 -5.88
N GLY A 24 8.93 10.30 -5.65
CA GLY A 24 7.78 9.42 -5.47
C GLY A 24 7.78 8.74 -4.10
N MET A 25 6.85 7.79 -3.92
CA MET A 25 6.73 6.99 -2.69
C MET A 25 6.43 7.80 -1.43
N TRP A 26 5.67 8.87 -1.54
CA TRP A 26 5.25 9.67 -0.39
C TRP A 26 4.27 8.90 0.49
N LEU A 27 4.49 8.94 1.81
CA LEU A 27 3.53 8.40 2.76
C LEU A 27 2.29 9.30 2.81
N LEU A 28 1.11 8.72 2.64
CA LEU A 28 -0.16 9.44 2.59
C LEU A 28 -0.39 10.31 3.84
N GLN A 29 -0.07 9.79 5.03
CA GLN A 29 -0.21 10.52 6.29
C GLN A 29 0.73 11.72 6.43
N LEU A 30 1.81 11.79 5.63
CA LEU A 30 2.78 12.90 5.66
C LEU A 30 2.58 13.89 4.51
N MET A 31 1.64 13.69 3.60
CA MET A 31 1.46 14.53 2.40
C MET A 31 1.31 16.02 2.71
N GLN A 32 0.60 16.38 3.77
CA GLN A 32 0.45 17.78 4.17
C GLN A 32 1.76 18.37 4.71
N GLN A 33 2.53 17.58 5.47
CA GLN A 33 3.78 18.03 6.08
C GLN A 33 4.91 18.14 5.06
N GLN A 34 4.88 17.31 4.02
CA GLN A 34 5.92 17.23 2.98
C GLN A 34 5.65 18.13 1.77
N HIS A 35 4.60 18.95 1.80
CA HIS A 35 4.14 19.76 0.66
C HIS A 35 3.83 18.97 -0.61
N SER A 36 3.71 17.64 -0.50
CA SER A 36 3.47 16.76 -1.65
C SER A 36 2.12 17.06 -2.31
N ILE A 37 1.12 17.43 -1.52
CA ILE A 37 -0.21 17.80 -2.02
C ILE A 37 -0.15 19.05 -2.91
N ASP A 38 0.69 20.03 -2.56
CA ASP A 38 0.86 21.26 -3.35
C ASP A 38 1.50 20.96 -4.70
N MET A 39 2.46 20.03 -4.74
CA MET A 39 3.08 19.56 -5.98
C MET A 39 2.08 18.80 -6.85
N MET A 40 1.28 17.92 -6.28
CA MET A 40 0.20 17.21 -6.98
C MET A 40 -0.85 18.17 -7.55
N LYS A 41 -1.23 19.20 -6.80
CA LYS A 41 -2.16 20.25 -7.27
C LYS A 41 -1.58 21.05 -8.44
N LYS A 42 -0.28 21.36 -8.42
CA LYS A 42 0.40 22.01 -9.56
C LYS A 42 0.39 21.14 -10.81
N GLN A 43 0.38 19.81 -10.65
CA GLN A 43 0.27 18.84 -11.75
C GLN A 43 -1.18 18.55 -12.17
N GLY A 44 -2.17 19.17 -11.54
CA GLY A 44 -3.57 19.07 -11.92
C GLY A 44 -4.48 18.28 -11.01
N LEU A 45 -3.99 17.82 -9.84
CA LEU A 45 -4.84 17.18 -8.83
C LEU A 45 -5.91 18.18 -8.37
N LYS A 46 -7.18 17.76 -8.41
CA LYS A 46 -8.34 18.56 -7.98
C LYS A 46 -8.87 18.13 -6.60
N LEU A 47 -8.34 17.03 -6.05
CA LEU A 47 -8.73 16.53 -4.74
C LEU A 47 -7.98 17.27 -3.62
N GLU A 48 -8.63 17.37 -2.47
CA GLU A 48 -8.00 17.85 -1.24
C GLU A 48 -7.23 16.72 -0.54
N ALA A 49 -6.32 17.07 0.36
CA ALA A 49 -5.54 16.09 1.10
C ALA A 49 -6.42 15.13 1.90
N GLN A 50 -7.56 15.62 2.44
CA GLN A 50 -8.52 14.81 3.20
C GLN A 50 -9.30 13.83 2.31
N ASP A 51 -9.47 14.12 1.02
CA ASP A 51 -10.10 13.19 0.09
C ASP A 51 -9.19 12.00 -0.19
N LEU A 52 -7.88 12.19 -0.13
CA LEU A 52 -6.86 11.15 -0.34
C LEU A 52 -6.61 10.37 0.94
N TYR A 53 -6.42 11.06 2.05
CA TYR A 53 -6.14 10.47 3.35
C TYR A 53 -6.82 11.24 4.47
N ASN A 54 -7.82 10.62 5.11
CA ASN A 54 -8.48 11.12 6.30
C ASN A 54 -8.33 10.09 7.44
N PRO A 55 -7.55 10.38 8.49
CA PRO A 55 -7.38 9.45 9.60
C PRO A 55 -8.65 9.24 10.42
N ASN A 56 -9.60 10.19 10.38
CA ASN A 56 -10.81 10.21 11.18
C ASN A 56 -12.10 10.00 10.38
N GLY A 57 -11.98 9.73 9.08
CA GLY A 57 -13.12 9.57 8.19
C GLY A 57 -12.81 8.80 6.93
N VAL A 58 -13.81 8.65 6.08
CA VAL A 58 -13.68 7.96 4.80
C VAL A 58 -12.89 8.82 3.82
N SER A 59 -11.99 8.20 3.09
CA SER A 59 -11.17 8.81 2.04
C SER A 59 -10.73 7.75 1.04
N LEU A 60 -10.02 8.16 -0.02
CA LEU A 60 -9.56 7.24 -1.06
C LEU A 60 -8.70 6.09 -0.51
N LYS A 61 -7.96 6.33 0.60
CA LYS A 61 -7.18 5.28 1.27
C LYS A 61 -8.00 4.03 1.61
N ASP A 62 -9.31 4.19 1.89
CA ASP A 62 -10.17 3.11 2.34
C ASP A 62 -10.63 2.19 1.18
N ALA A 63 -10.47 2.66 -0.06
CA ALA A 63 -10.70 1.84 -1.24
C ALA A 63 -9.49 0.96 -1.61
N VAL A 64 -8.31 1.26 -1.07
CA VAL A 64 -7.06 0.54 -1.37
C VAL A 64 -6.74 -0.44 -0.25
N GLY A 65 -6.34 -1.64 -0.62
CA GLY A 65 -6.01 -2.68 0.35
C GLY A 65 -4.97 -3.67 -0.13
N ILE A 66 -4.70 -4.67 0.70
CA ILE A 66 -3.77 -5.75 0.41
C ILE A 66 -4.56 -6.93 -0.13
N PHE A 67 -4.29 -7.29 -1.38
CA PHE A 67 -4.86 -8.43 -2.06
C PHE A 67 -3.98 -9.68 -1.83
N GLY A 68 -4.59 -10.75 -1.34
CA GLY A 68 -3.88 -11.99 -1.08
C GLY A 68 -2.71 -11.86 -0.12
N GLY A 69 -1.54 -12.34 -0.52
CA GLY A 69 -0.35 -12.41 0.32
C GLY A 69 0.52 -11.16 0.37
N GLY A 70 0.19 -10.09 -0.36
CA GLY A 70 1.01 -8.87 -0.36
C GLY A 70 0.89 -7.96 -1.58
N CYS A 71 0.02 -8.28 -2.53
CA CYS A 71 -0.30 -7.38 -3.64
C CYS A 71 -1.17 -6.21 -3.18
N THR A 72 -1.20 -5.16 -3.97
CA THR A 72 -2.16 -4.07 -3.81
C THR A 72 -3.37 -4.33 -4.70
N GLY A 73 -4.55 -4.00 -4.22
CA GLY A 73 -5.78 -3.96 -4.99
C GLY A 73 -6.65 -2.78 -4.56
N GLU A 74 -7.57 -2.37 -5.40
CA GLU A 74 -8.52 -1.31 -5.13
C GLU A 74 -9.95 -1.74 -5.37
N ILE A 75 -10.85 -1.30 -4.49
CA ILE A 75 -12.29 -1.48 -4.64
C ILE A 75 -12.83 -0.35 -5.52
N ILE A 76 -13.46 -0.73 -6.63
CA ILE A 76 -13.96 0.21 -7.64
C ILE A 76 -15.48 0.22 -7.78
N SER A 77 -16.20 -0.57 -6.97
CA SER A 77 -17.67 -0.55 -6.97
C SER A 77 -18.24 -0.65 -5.57
N PRO A 78 -19.48 -0.18 -5.36
CA PRO A 78 -20.20 -0.35 -4.09
C PRO A 78 -20.42 -1.82 -3.71
N GLU A 79 -20.30 -2.69 -4.67
CA GLU A 79 -20.57 -4.13 -4.54
C GLU A 79 -19.31 -4.95 -4.28
N GLY A 80 -18.14 -4.27 -4.19
CA GLY A 80 -16.88 -4.90 -3.84
C GLY A 80 -16.08 -5.45 -5.01
N LEU A 81 -16.30 -4.94 -6.25
CA LEU A 81 -15.43 -5.28 -7.38
C LEU A 81 -14.02 -4.74 -7.10
N ILE A 82 -13.03 -5.62 -7.21
CA ILE A 82 -11.63 -5.32 -6.93
C ILE A 82 -10.84 -5.33 -8.23
N LEU A 83 -10.02 -4.32 -8.46
CA LEU A 83 -8.97 -4.35 -9.46
C LEU A 83 -7.63 -4.66 -8.79
N THR A 84 -6.81 -5.46 -9.48
CA THR A 84 -5.43 -5.74 -9.11
C THR A 84 -4.63 -6.12 -10.35
N ASN A 85 -3.34 -6.37 -10.20
CA ASN A 85 -2.50 -6.81 -11.31
C ASN A 85 -2.71 -8.30 -11.61
N HIS A 86 -2.64 -8.68 -12.88
CA HIS A 86 -2.80 -10.07 -13.34
C HIS A 86 -1.89 -11.04 -12.57
N HIS A 87 -0.61 -10.69 -12.34
CA HIS A 87 0.31 -11.57 -11.61
C HIS A 87 -0.10 -11.83 -10.16
N CYS A 88 -0.92 -10.97 -9.57
CA CYS A 88 -1.45 -11.13 -8.22
C CYS A 88 -2.58 -12.18 -8.16
N GLY A 89 -3.38 -12.28 -9.22
CA GLY A 89 -4.45 -13.28 -9.37
C GLY A 89 -3.97 -14.59 -10.01
N TYR A 90 -2.75 -14.63 -10.54
CA TYR A 90 -2.27 -15.72 -11.39
C TYR A 90 -2.49 -17.12 -10.79
N ALA A 91 -2.14 -17.30 -9.53
CA ALA A 91 -2.30 -18.58 -8.84
C ALA A 91 -3.78 -19.01 -8.73
N SER A 92 -4.68 -18.05 -8.52
CA SER A 92 -6.13 -18.30 -8.46
C SER A 92 -6.67 -18.64 -9.85
N ILE A 93 -6.27 -17.89 -10.87
CA ILE A 93 -6.64 -18.18 -12.27
C ILE A 93 -6.16 -19.57 -12.68
N GLN A 94 -4.91 -19.92 -12.33
CA GLN A 94 -4.37 -21.26 -12.58
C GLN A 94 -5.16 -22.36 -11.85
N GLN A 95 -5.58 -22.12 -10.62
CA GLN A 95 -6.36 -23.08 -9.84
C GLN A 95 -7.73 -23.39 -10.48
N HIS A 96 -8.31 -22.40 -11.15
CA HIS A 96 -9.60 -22.56 -11.86
C HIS A 96 -9.44 -23.06 -13.30
N SER A 97 -8.22 -23.02 -13.86
CA SER A 97 -7.96 -23.49 -15.23
C SER A 97 -7.90 -25.01 -15.31
N SER A 98 -8.39 -25.56 -16.40
CA SER A 98 -8.31 -26.97 -16.76
C SER A 98 -7.95 -27.12 -18.24
N VAL A 99 -7.83 -28.35 -18.72
CA VAL A 99 -7.60 -28.61 -20.16
C VAL A 99 -8.79 -28.18 -21.03
N GLU A 100 -10.01 -28.25 -20.47
CA GLU A 100 -11.25 -27.83 -21.15
C GLU A 100 -11.49 -26.31 -21.03
N HIS A 101 -10.90 -25.67 -20.03
CA HIS A 101 -11.08 -24.25 -19.72
C HIS A 101 -9.74 -23.63 -19.34
N ASP A 102 -8.96 -23.21 -20.33
CA ASP A 102 -7.67 -22.55 -20.09
C ASP A 102 -7.83 -21.05 -19.84
N TYR A 103 -8.28 -20.70 -18.63
CA TYR A 103 -8.48 -19.29 -18.25
C TYR A 103 -7.20 -18.46 -18.20
N LEU A 104 -6.02 -19.11 -18.14
CA LEU A 104 -4.76 -18.38 -18.25
C LEU A 104 -4.50 -17.85 -19.66
N THR A 105 -4.92 -18.61 -20.69
CA THR A 105 -4.75 -18.23 -22.09
C THR A 105 -5.96 -17.46 -22.62
N ASP A 106 -7.17 -17.95 -22.33
CA ASP A 106 -8.40 -17.43 -22.92
C ASP A 106 -9.02 -16.28 -22.10
N GLY A 107 -8.60 -16.15 -20.84
CA GLY A 107 -9.23 -15.27 -19.87
C GLY A 107 -10.54 -15.82 -19.33
N PHE A 108 -11.09 -15.14 -18.35
CA PHE A 108 -12.39 -15.46 -17.76
C PHE A 108 -13.18 -14.17 -17.52
N TRP A 109 -14.47 -14.20 -17.84
CA TRP A 109 -15.37 -13.10 -17.55
C TRP A 109 -16.71 -13.62 -17.04
N ALA A 110 -16.98 -13.40 -15.76
CA ALA A 110 -18.28 -13.70 -15.17
C ALA A 110 -19.31 -12.69 -15.67
N THR A 111 -20.32 -13.15 -16.39
CA THR A 111 -21.41 -12.30 -16.93
C THR A 111 -22.48 -11.95 -15.89
N SER A 112 -22.42 -12.60 -14.72
CA SER A 112 -23.31 -12.40 -13.58
C SER A 112 -22.66 -12.95 -12.31
N ARG A 113 -23.12 -12.54 -11.13
CA ARG A 113 -22.54 -12.94 -9.84
C ARG A 113 -22.64 -14.44 -9.56
N ASP A 114 -23.65 -15.09 -10.04
CA ASP A 114 -23.82 -16.54 -9.90
C ASP A 114 -22.81 -17.35 -10.72
N LYS A 115 -22.17 -16.70 -11.70
CA LYS A 115 -21.11 -17.27 -12.52
C LYS A 115 -19.69 -16.95 -12.04
N GLU A 116 -19.57 -16.12 -11.01
CA GLU A 116 -18.26 -15.86 -10.38
C GLU A 116 -17.72 -17.14 -9.74
N LEU A 117 -16.43 -17.41 -9.95
CA LEU A 117 -15.77 -18.59 -9.41
C LEU A 117 -15.31 -18.33 -7.96
N PRO A 118 -15.73 -19.13 -6.98
CA PRO A 118 -15.32 -18.95 -5.61
C PRO A 118 -13.84 -19.29 -5.43
N THR A 119 -13.07 -18.40 -4.80
CA THR A 119 -11.66 -18.58 -4.54
C THR A 119 -11.42 -18.68 -3.01
N PRO A 120 -11.57 -19.89 -2.42
CA PRO A 120 -11.47 -20.09 -0.99
C PRO A 120 -10.08 -19.74 -0.48
N GLY A 121 -10.02 -18.95 0.61
CA GLY A 121 -8.75 -18.55 1.23
C GLY A 121 -8.13 -17.27 0.68
N LEU A 122 -8.57 -16.77 -0.47
CA LEU A 122 -8.17 -15.46 -0.96
C LEU A 122 -8.81 -14.37 -0.09
N LYS A 123 -8.00 -13.45 0.39
CA LYS A 123 -8.43 -12.39 1.31
C LYS A 123 -8.07 -11.02 0.76
N PHE A 124 -8.94 -10.06 1.01
CA PHE A 124 -8.63 -8.65 0.86
C PHE A 124 -8.51 -8.02 2.25
N THR A 125 -7.40 -7.34 2.52
CA THR A 125 -7.09 -6.79 3.82
C THR A 125 -6.99 -5.28 3.74
N PHE A 126 -7.80 -4.59 4.55
CA PHE A 126 -7.78 -3.13 4.67
C PHE A 126 -6.83 -2.69 5.78
N ILE A 127 -6.35 -1.46 5.68
CA ILE A 127 -5.64 -0.78 6.74
C ILE A 127 -6.65 0.12 7.45
N GLU A 128 -7.01 -0.25 8.65
CA GLU A 128 -7.97 0.50 9.48
C GLU A 128 -7.35 1.78 10.01
N ARG A 129 -6.08 1.68 10.50
CA ARG A 129 -5.35 2.80 11.09
C ARG A 129 -3.85 2.60 10.95
N ILE A 130 -3.14 3.72 10.86
CA ILE A 130 -1.67 3.79 10.93
C ILE A 130 -1.31 4.80 12.02
N GLU A 131 -0.43 4.43 12.94
CA GLU A 131 0.07 5.28 14.01
C GLU A 131 1.59 5.36 13.96
N ASP A 132 2.16 6.57 14.11
CA ASP A 132 3.61 6.75 14.29
C ASP A 132 3.98 6.36 15.72
N ILE A 133 4.77 5.32 15.87
CA ILE A 133 5.25 4.80 17.16
C ILE A 133 6.73 5.02 17.36
N THR A 134 7.34 5.89 16.56
CA THR A 134 8.80 6.16 16.57
C THR A 134 9.28 6.58 17.96
N ASP A 135 8.56 7.49 18.61
CA ASP A 135 8.96 7.98 19.95
C ASP A 135 8.90 6.86 20.99
N ILE A 136 7.95 5.94 20.88
CA ILE A 136 7.84 4.79 21.80
C ILE A 136 9.06 3.87 21.64
N VAL A 137 9.48 3.61 20.41
CA VAL A 137 10.68 2.78 20.15
C VAL A 137 11.93 3.50 20.64
N ASN A 138 12.09 4.78 20.34
CA ASN A 138 13.26 5.58 20.76
C ASN A 138 13.36 5.68 22.28
N LEU A 139 12.25 5.84 22.99
CA LEU A 139 12.23 5.82 24.45
C LEU A 139 12.73 4.48 25.02
N ARG A 140 12.36 3.35 24.42
CA ARG A 140 12.86 2.03 24.86
C ARG A 140 14.35 1.83 24.60
N ILE A 141 14.86 2.36 23.48
CA ILE A 141 16.30 2.37 23.20
C ILE A 141 17.03 3.24 24.23
N ALA A 142 16.52 4.45 24.49
CA ALA A 142 17.11 5.36 25.47
C ALA A 142 17.09 4.79 26.90
N ALA A 143 16.04 4.06 27.26
CA ALA A 143 15.92 3.35 28.53
C ALA A 143 16.78 2.08 28.61
N LYS A 144 17.48 1.72 27.52
CA LYS A 144 18.29 0.48 27.39
C LYS A 144 17.48 -0.82 27.59
N GLU A 145 16.18 -0.77 27.33
CA GLU A 145 15.32 -1.95 27.32
C GLU A 145 15.58 -2.83 26.09
N ILE A 146 16.00 -2.19 24.99
CA ILE A 146 16.43 -2.81 23.75
C ILE A 146 17.62 -2.05 23.18
N THR A 147 18.40 -2.70 22.34
CA THR A 147 19.41 -2.06 21.49
C THR A 147 18.78 -1.55 20.19
N GLU A 148 19.47 -0.66 19.50
CA GLU A 148 19.07 -0.17 18.18
C GLU A 148 18.89 -1.34 17.19
N SER A 149 19.79 -2.32 17.18
CA SER A 149 19.70 -3.52 16.35
C SER A 149 18.46 -4.38 16.66
N GLU A 150 18.09 -4.51 17.94
CA GLU A 150 16.92 -5.27 18.36
C GLU A 150 15.61 -4.60 17.96
N SER A 151 15.60 -3.27 17.76
CA SER A 151 14.41 -2.54 17.32
C SER A 151 13.89 -2.98 15.94
N PHE A 152 14.73 -3.62 15.13
CA PHE A 152 14.36 -4.20 13.83
C PHE A 152 13.93 -5.66 13.91
N SER A 153 14.10 -6.30 15.06
CA SER A 153 13.77 -7.72 15.18
C SER A 153 12.26 -7.94 15.11
N SER A 154 11.86 -8.97 14.36
CA SER A 154 10.44 -9.36 14.26
C SER A 154 9.87 -9.75 15.65
N THR A 155 10.69 -10.29 16.53
CA THR A 155 10.30 -10.65 17.90
C THR A 155 9.90 -9.42 18.70
N PHE A 156 10.73 -8.38 18.70
CA PHE A 156 10.42 -7.12 19.37
C PHE A 156 9.21 -6.43 18.74
N LEU A 157 9.19 -6.28 17.41
CA LEU A 157 8.11 -5.59 16.71
C LEU A 157 6.76 -6.28 16.91
N ASN A 158 6.71 -7.60 16.88
CA ASN A 158 5.48 -8.36 17.14
C ASN A 158 5.01 -8.23 18.58
N LYS A 159 5.93 -8.22 19.56
CA LYS A 159 5.61 -8.01 20.97
C LYS A 159 5.05 -6.59 21.18
N LEU A 160 5.73 -5.57 20.64
CA LEU A 160 5.30 -4.18 20.71
C LEU A 160 3.92 -3.98 20.08
N ALA A 161 3.69 -4.55 18.89
CA ALA A 161 2.40 -4.47 18.22
C ALA A 161 1.26 -5.02 19.06
N LYS A 162 1.45 -6.17 19.70
CA LYS A 162 0.45 -6.76 20.61
C LYS A 162 0.22 -5.88 21.83
N GLU A 163 1.30 -5.39 22.44
CA GLU A 163 1.20 -4.51 23.63
C GLU A 163 0.41 -3.22 23.33
N LEU A 164 0.71 -2.55 22.21
CA LEU A 164 0.01 -1.34 21.81
C LEU A 164 -1.45 -1.61 21.43
N PHE A 165 -1.72 -2.73 20.76
CA PHE A 165 -3.09 -3.13 20.44
C PHE A 165 -3.94 -3.36 21.70
N GLU A 166 -3.38 -4.03 22.72
CA GLU A 166 -4.06 -4.25 24.00
C GLU A 166 -4.41 -2.96 24.75
N LYS A 167 -3.69 -1.87 24.50
CA LYS A 167 -3.90 -0.54 25.08
C LYS A 167 -4.78 0.36 24.19
N SER A 168 -5.05 -0.03 22.95
CA SER A 168 -5.79 0.78 21.98
C SER A 168 -7.30 0.67 22.19
N ASP A 169 -8.03 1.65 21.67
CA ASP A 169 -9.50 1.64 21.57
C ASP A 169 -10.02 0.59 20.57
N LEU A 170 -9.13 0.03 19.75
CA LEU A 170 -9.44 -1.05 18.82
C LEU A 170 -9.38 -2.44 19.46
N LYS A 171 -8.98 -2.52 20.75
CA LYS A 171 -9.01 -3.74 21.53
C LYS A 171 -10.42 -4.34 21.52
N GLY A 172 -10.52 -5.60 21.15
CA GLY A 172 -11.81 -6.31 21.07
C GLY A 172 -12.55 -6.17 19.75
N LYS A 173 -12.14 -5.30 18.83
CA LYS A 173 -12.66 -5.30 17.46
C LYS A 173 -12.21 -6.55 16.75
N LYS A 174 -13.16 -7.43 16.38
CA LYS A 174 -12.86 -8.71 15.73
C LYS A 174 -12.17 -8.52 14.38
N GLY A 175 -11.17 -9.33 14.10
CA GLY A 175 -10.50 -9.38 12.81
C GLY A 175 -9.34 -8.38 12.66
N ILE A 176 -9.06 -7.56 13.66
CA ILE A 176 -7.88 -6.68 13.64
C ILE A 176 -6.61 -7.50 13.89
N VAL A 177 -5.63 -7.31 13.01
CA VAL A 177 -4.28 -7.86 13.14
C VAL A 177 -3.30 -6.69 13.25
N PRO A 178 -2.71 -6.48 14.43
CA PRO A 178 -1.73 -5.43 14.63
C PRO A 178 -0.37 -5.82 14.04
N GLN A 179 0.33 -4.86 13.43
CA GLN A 179 1.69 -5.06 12.91
C GLN A 179 2.52 -3.79 13.07
N ALA A 180 3.67 -3.88 13.72
CA ALA A 180 4.65 -2.81 13.77
C ALA A 180 5.73 -3.04 12.69
N LEU A 181 6.09 -1.99 11.97
CA LEU A 181 7.07 -2.05 10.88
C LEU A 181 8.04 -0.86 10.96
N PRO A 182 9.35 -1.09 10.69
CA PRO A 182 10.33 -0.03 10.51
C PRO A 182 10.25 0.54 9.10
N PHE A 183 10.47 1.86 8.97
CA PHE A 183 10.52 2.59 7.71
C PHE A 183 11.79 3.45 7.67
N TYR A 184 12.20 3.83 6.47
CA TYR A 184 13.35 4.72 6.23
C TYR A 184 14.62 4.25 6.96
N ALA A 185 14.95 2.96 6.79
CA ALA A 185 16.09 2.32 7.45
C ALA A 185 16.07 2.47 8.99
N GLY A 186 14.88 2.49 9.61
CA GLY A 186 14.70 2.59 11.06
C GLY A 186 14.59 4.00 11.61
N ASN A 187 14.59 5.02 10.76
CA ASN A 187 14.35 6.40 11.21
C ASN A 187 12.90 6.63 11.65
N LYS A 188 11.98 5.73 11.24
CA LYS A 188 10.57 5.77 11.59
C LYS A 188 10.04 4.37 11.87
N PHE A 189 9.09 4.29 12.80
CA PHE A 189 8.36 3.07 13.11
C PHE A 189 6.87 3.37 13.08
N TYR A 190 6.10 2.52 12.37
CA TYR A 190 4.64 2.68 12.26
C TYR A 190 3.93 1.42 12.72
N MET A 191 2.83 1.63 13.43
CA MET A 191 1.88 0.61 13.82
C MET A 191 0.73 0.59 12.82
N PHE A 192 0.47 -0.56 12.23
CA PHE A 192 -0.64 -0.82 11.31
C PHE A 192 -1.69 -1.67 12.01
N TYR A 193 -2.93 -1.22 11.98
CA TYR A 193 -4.08 -2.00 12.38
C TYR A 193 -4.76 -2.50 11.10
N LYS A 194 -4.59 -3.78 10.80
CA LYS A 194 -5.10 -4.41 9.58
C LYS A 194 -6.37 -5.17 9.88
N ILE A 195 -7.37 -5.08 9.00
CA ILE A 195 -8.57 -5.88 9.07
C ILE A 195 -8.74 -6.69 7.79
N GLY A 196 -8.64 -8.02 7.92
CA GLY A 196 -8.92 -8.95 6.82
C GLY A 196 -10.42 -9.23 6.73
N ARG A 197 -11.02 -9.01 5.57
CA ARG A 197 -12.37 -9.50 5.26
C ARG A 197 -12.29 -10.66 4.29
N ALA A 198 -13.15 -11.65 4.52
CA ALA A 198 -13.04 -12.97 3.92
C ALA A 198 -13.57 -13.05 2.49
N SER A 199 -13.03 -14.03 1.79
CA SER A 199 -13.41 -14.64 0.51
C SER A 199 -13.73 -13.69 -0.62
N CYS A 200 -12.75 -13.54 -1.51
CA CYS A 200 -12.96 -13.04 -2.86
C CYS A 200 -13.65 -14.12 -3.73
N ARG A 201 -14.41 -13.68 -4.73
CA ARG A 201 -14.85 -14.47 -5.87
C ARG A 201 -14.27 -13.82 -7.13
N GLU A 202 -13.93 -14.63 -8.11
CA GLU A 202 -13.46 -14.20 -9.44
C GLU A 202 -14.57 -14.33 -10.49
#